data_4d0d640ba944bcac91674045be95f255
#
_entry.id   4d0d640ba944bcac91674045be95f255
#
_cell.length_a   1.000
_cell.length_b   1.000
_cell.length_c   1.000
_cell.angle_alpha   90.00
_cell.angle_beta   90.00
_cell.angle_gamma   90.00
#
_symmetry.space_group_name_H-M   'P 1'
#
loop_
_entity.id
_entity.type
_entity.pdbx_description
1 polymer ?
#
loop_
_entity_poly.entity_id
_entity_poly.type
_entity_poly.pdbx_seq_one_letter_code
_entity_poly.pdbx_strand_id
1 'polypeptide(L)'
;MARWSLGDHSLSVVKFLFSTLVCIILFTPSSSALIVDASDDWNESFLVEGGRSLLVEELSTTWCENCAEIDPYLMEVADAHGSRIAMVTYHPTDGFDAFQPPASQHRIERLELTHPGIGSTPTFIVDGGQQRIGSDSWPDVQKDILSEEVKNLNPSELAFVISKNDNDSFTASIQSFNSKGNGDNISQLTFMLAKHSQLVPDGFDNPGGSHRDRVVYGVSECNLQNNSITYSSGMLNSNIDDNSCKNGFAVTFEPVDQFSILLIHEKVYQNLSSEEPSSSYGVVEFAFRNLENNQSWNNLLIILIGFTFIGFLWKYYENKNK
;
A
#
# COMPACT_ATOMS: atom_id res chain seq x y z
N MET A 1 -14.98 -35.31 57.21
CA MET A 1 -13.82 -35.44 56.27
C MET A 1 -14.29 -34.96 54.90
N ALA A 2 -13.99 -33.72 54.53
CA ALA A 2 -14.26 -33.17 53.22
C ALA A 2 -12.93 -33.01 52.52
N ARG A 3 -12.70 -33.82 51.48
CA ARG A 3 -11.51 -33.80 50.63
C ARG A 3 -11.81 -32.88 49.46
N TRP A 4 -11.31 -31.66 49.50
CA TRP A 4 -11.43 -30.72 48.38
C TRP A 4 -10.37 -31.07 47.35
N SER A 5 -10.79 -31.39 46.12
CA SER A 5 -9.91 -31.68 45.00
C SER A 5 -9.46 -30.37 44.33
N LEU A 6 -8.24 -29.99 44.57
CA LEU A 6 -7.56 -28.79 43.98
C LEU A 6 -7.06 -29.01 42.52
N GLY A 7 -7.46 -30.14 41.89
CA GLY A 7 -6.93 -30.54 40.60
C GLY A 7 -7.65 -29.93 39.37
N ASP A 8 -8.94 -29.62 39.43
CA ASP A 8 -9.76 -29.31 38.25
C ASP A 8 -9.65 -27.84 37.76
N HIS A 9 -9.41 -26.90 38.69
CA HIS A 9 -9.35 -25.48 38.32
C HIS A 9 -8.08 -25.11 37.58
N SER A 10 -6.93 -25.74 37.83
CA SER A 10 -5.67 -25.44 37.14
C SER A 10 -5.68 -25.93 35.70
N LEU A 11 -6.29 -27.09 35.43
CA LEU A 11 -6.42 -27.66 34.07
C LEU A 11 -7.38 -26.84 33.19
N SER A 12 -8.43 -26.27 33.77
CA SER A 12 -9.39 -25.40 33.08
C SER A 12 -8.77 -24.07 32.65
N VAL A 13 -7.98 -23.44 33.51
CA VAL A 13 -7.28 -22.17 33.18
C VAL A 13 -6.22 -22.38 32.11
N VAL A 14 -5.45 -23.47 32.13
CA VAL A 14 -4.47 -23.80 31.09
C VAL A 14 -5.14 -24.07 29.75
N LYS A 15 -6.26 -24.81 29.72
CA LYS A 15 -7.04 -25.04 28.49
C LYS A 15 -7.63 -23.75 27.93
N PHE A 16 -8.11 -22.85 28.80
CA PHE A 16 -8.65 -21.55 28.36
C PHE A 16 -7.55 -20.66 27.79
N LEU A 17 -6.38 -20.57 28.43
CA LEU A 17 -5.22 -19.81 27.92
C LEU A 17 -4.67 -20.39 26.61
N PHE A 18 -4.66 -21.72 26.48
CA PHE A 18 -4.23 -22.37 25.24
C PHE A 18 -5.24 -22.13 24.10
N SER A 19 -6.53 -22.18 24.38
CA SER A 19 -7.59 -21.87 23.42
C SER A 19 -7.57 -20.42 22.95
N THR A 20 -7.34 -19.45 23.87
CA THR A 20 -7.22 -18.03 23.51
C THR A 20 -5.94 -17.76 22.70
N LEU A 21 -4.82 -18.41 23.03
CA LEU A 21 -3.58 -18.28 22.26
C LEU A 21 -3.73 -18.85 20.84
N VAL A 22 -4.38 -19.99 20.68
CA VAL A 22 -4.66 -20.61 19.37
C VAL A 22 -5.62 -19.72 18.55
N CYS A 23 -6.64 -19.13 19.16
CA CYS A 23 -7.53 -18.18 18.48
C CYS A 23 -6.78 -16.93 17.99
N ILE A 24 -5.85 -16.38 18.78
CA ILE A 24 -5.05 -15.21 18.38
C ILE A 24 -4.17 -15.53 17.16
N ILE A 25 -3.60 -16.74 17.09
CA ILE A 25 -2.76 -17.18 15.96
C ILE A 25 -3.59 -17.41 14.68
N LEU A 26 -4.86 -17.81 14.79
CA LEU A 26 -5.74 -18.08 13.66
C LEU A 26 -6.38 -16.81 13.05
N PHE A 27 -6.29 -15.66 13.72
CA PHE A 27 -6.80 -14.37 13.26
C PHE A 27 -5.68 -13.42 12.81
N THR A 28 -4.54 -13.92 12.31
CA THR A 28 -3.61 -13.05 11.60
C THR A 28 -4.26 -12.61 10.28
N PRO A 29 -4.52 -11.31 10.06
CA PRO A 29 -5.03 -10.86 8.77
C PRO A 29 -4.02 -11.24 7.70
N SER A 30 -4.50 -11.82 6.60
CA SER A 30 -3.66 -12.05 5.42
C SER A 30 -3.16 -10.68 4.94
N SER A 31 -1.87 -10.48 4.94
CA SER A 31 -1.24 -9.27 4.39
C SER A 31 -1.58 -9.17 2.91
N SER A 32 -2.06 -8.02 2.45
CA SER A 32 -2.41 -7.81 1.05
C SER A 32 -1.33 -7.07 0.25
N ALA A 33 -0.23 -6.64 0.88
CA ALA A 33 0.95 -6.15 0.21
C ALA A 33 2.16 -7.01 0.58
N LEU A 34 3.11 -7.11 -0.35
CA LEU A 34 4.39 -7.77 -0.11
C LEU A 34 5.49 -6.73 -0.09
N ILE A 35 6.19 -6.62 1.04
CA ILE A 35 7.35 -5.73 1.18
C ILE A 35 8.59 -6.60 1.25
N VAL A 36 9.55 -6.33 0.36
CA VAL A 36 10.86 -6.98 0.29
C VAL A 36 11.93 -5.94 0.60
N ASP A 37 12.89 -6.30 1.45
CA ASP A 37 14.00 -5.41 1.79
C ASP A 37 14.93 -5.25 0.59
N ALA A 38 15.17 -4.01 0.16
CA ALA A 38 16.04 -3.70 -0.97
C ALA A 38 17.53 -3.94 -0.67
N SER A 39 17.89 -4.18 0.59
CA SER A 39 19.24 -4.65 0.96
C SER A 39 19.48 -6.13 0.65
N ASP A 40 18.42 -6.90 0.41
CA ASP A 40 18.51 -8.30 0.04
C ASP A 40 18.73 -8.46 -1.48
N ASP A 41 19.46 -9.49 -1.87
CA ASP A 41 19.65 -9.84 -3.27
C ASP A 41 18.31 -10.30 -3.89
N TRP A 42 17.99 -9.79 -5.09
CA TRP A 42 16.83 -10.24 -5.84
C TRP A 42 17.10 -11.61 -6.48
N ASN A 43 16.63 -12.67 -5.85
CA ASN A 43 16.96 -14.05 -6.23
C ASN A 43 15.81 -14.86 -6.87
N GLU A 44 14.58 -14.34 -6.83
CA GLU A 44 13.39 -15.07 -7.29
C GLU A 44 12.30 -14.12 -7.82
N SER A 45 11.27 -14.71 -8.44
CA SER A 45 10.04 -13.97 -8.79
C SER A 45 9.09 -13.99 -7.60
N PHE A 46 8.37 -12.90 -7.38
CA PHE A 46 7.43 -12.78 -6.28
C PHE A 46 5.99 -12.81 -6.81
N LEU A 47 5.16 -13.69 -6.24
CA LEU A 47 3.72 -13.66 -6.43
C LEU A 47 3.10 -12.74 -5.38
N VAL A 48 2.34 -11.76 -5.83
CA VAL A 48 1.68 -10.75 -5.02
C VAL A 48 0.17 -10.91 -5.17
N GLU A 49 -0.52 -11.18 -4.07
CA GLU A 49 -1.96 -11.40 -4.06
C GLU A 49 -2.65 -10.46 -3.08
N GLY A 50 -3.82 -9.93 -3.46
CA GLY A 50 -4.55 -9.02 -2.59
C GLY A 50 -5.77 -8.39 -3.26
N GLY A 51 -5.97 -7.10 -2.99
CA GLY A 51 -7.09 -6.28 -3.48
C GLY A 51 -7.72 -5.44 -2.39
N ARG A 52 -7.34 -5.63 -1.13
CA ARG A 52 -7.95 -4.94 0.03
C ARG A 52 -7.25 -3.65 0.45
N SER A 53 -6.09 -3.34 -0.11
CA SER A 53 -5.39 -2.09 0.20
C SER A 53 -6.24 -0.91 -0.27
N LEU A 54 -6.26 0.16 0.52
CA LEU A 54 -6.86 1.43 0.10
C LEU A 54 -5.82 2.26 -0.64
N LEU A 55 -6.18 2.85 -1.75
CA LEU A 55 -5.34 3.80 -2.45
C LEU A 55 -5.38 5.15 -1.71
N VAL A 56 -4.22 5.61 -1.25
CA VAL A 56 -4.05 6.95 -0.67
C VAL A 56 -3.20 7.77 -1.62
N GLU A 57 -3.82 8.77 -2.21
CA GLU A 57 -3.22 9.61 -3.26
C GLU A 57 -2.90 10.99 -2.68
N GLU A 58 -1.65 11.43 -2.86
CA GLU A 58 -1.19 12.76 -2.47
C GLU A 58 -0.80 13.56 -3.72
N LEU A 59 -1.30 14.78 -3.84
CA LEU A 59 -0.75 15.78 -4.73
C LEU A 59 0.27 16.62 -3.95
N SER A 60 1.52 16.58 -4.36
CA SER A 60 2.65 17.26 -3.71
C SER A 60 3.53 17.98 -4.73
N THR A 61 4.40 18.85 -4.25
CA THR A 61 5.45 19.49 -5.05
C THR A 61 6.72 19.63 -4.25
N THR A 62 7.87 19.64 -4.92
CA THR A 62 9.18 19.78 -4.25
C THR A 62 9.35 21.13 -3.58
N TRP A 63 8.72 22.20 -4.09
CA TRP A 63 8.79 23.59 -3.62
C TRP A 63 7.77 23.93 -2.51
N CYS A 64 6.87 23.03 -2.16
CA CYS A 64 5.78 23.27 -1.22
C CYS A 64 6.26 23.13 0.25
N GLU A 65 6.24 24.20 1.03
CA GLU A 65 6.63 24.20 2.45
C GLU A 65 5.75 23.28 3.31
N ASN A 66 4.42 23.29 3.10
CA ASN A 66 3.49 22.46 3.85
C ASN A 66 3.66 20.97 3.50
N CYS A 67 4.05 20.65 2.24
CA CYS A 67 4.37 19.28 1.87
C CYS A 67 5.65 18.83 2.59
N ALA A 68 6.68 19.66 2.60
CA ALA A 68 7.91 19.37 3.30
C ALA A 68 7.73 19.12 4.80
N GLU A 69 6.76 19.78 5.42
CA GLU A 69 6.40 19.58 6.83
C GLU A 69 5.74 18.22 7.07
N ILE A 70 4.82 17.80 6.16
CA ILE A 70 4.01 16.60 6.37
C ILE A 70 4.69 15.32 5.88
N ASP A 71 5.54 15.38 4.85
CA ASP A 71 6.21 14.22 4.22
C ASP A 71 6.79 13.20 5.24
N PRO A 72 7.54 13.60 6.28
CA PRO A 72 8.08 12.64 7.24
C PRO A 72 7.00 11.85 7.99
N TYR A 73 5.88 12.49 8.33
CA TYR A 73 4.76 11.83 9.02
C TYR A 73 4.00 10.87 8.09
N LEU A 74 3.90 11.20 6.80
CA LEU A 74 3.28 10.34 5.80
C LEU A 74 4.03 9.02 5.66
N MET A 75 5.35 9.09 5.67
CA MET A 75 6.22 7.91 5.59
C MET A 75 6.02 7.00 6.78
N GLU A 76 6.03 7.55 8.00
CA GLU A 76 5.82 6.80 9.23
C GLU A 76 4.45 6.13 9.25
N VAL A 77 3.39 6.84 8.85
CA VAL A 77 2.02 6.31 8.82
C VAL A 77 1.87 5.23 7.75
N ALA A 78 2.39 5.43 6.55
CA ALA A 78 2.36 4.43 5.49
C ALA A 78 3.04 3.13 5.95
N ASP A 79 4.16 3.24 6.65
CA ASP A 79 4.87 2.08 7.19
C ASP A 79 4.10 1.41 8.34
N ALA A 80 3.45 2.19 9.20
CA ALA A 80 2.64 1.69 10.31
C ALA A 80 1.36 0.99 9.84
N HIS A 81 0.73 1.48 8.77
CA HIS A 81 -0.44 0.83 8.16
C HIS A 81 -0.06 -0.41 7.36
N GLY A 82 1.17 -0.47 6.84
CA GLY A 82 1.67 -1.58 6.03
C GLY A 82 0.76 -1.87 4.83
N SER A 83 0.37 -3.13 4.67
CA SER A 83 -0.44 -3.58 3.53
C SER A 83 -1.89 -3.09 3.48
N ARG A 84 -2.37 -2.36 4.49
CA ARG A 84 -3.75 -1.85 4.52
C ARG A 84 -3.96 -0.65 3.61
N ILE A 85 -2.90 0.13 3.37
CA ILE A 85 -2.90 1.24 2.43
C ILE A 85 -1.78 1.09 1.42
N ALA A 86 -2.02 1.57 0.20
CA ALA A 86 -1.03 1.79 -0.83
C ALA A 86 -0.98 3.30 -1.08
N MET A 87 0.07 3.93 -0.61
CA MET A 87 0.23 5.38 -0.70
C MET A 87 1.11 5.75 -1.88
N VAL A 88 0.70 6.77 -2.62
CA VAL A 88 1.41 7.31 -3.78
C VAL A 88 1.39 8.83 -3.79
N THR A 89 2.44 9.44 -4.37
CA THR A 89 2.59 10.89 -4.46
C THR A 89 2.71 11.33 -5.91
N TYR A 90 1.91 12.30 -6.31
CA TYR A 90 1.90 12.88 -7.66
C TYR A 90 2.57 14.26 -7.66
N HIS A 91 3.53 14.43 -8.54
CA HIS A 91 4.23 15.68 -8.79
C HIS A 91 3.79 16.27 -10.13
N PRO A 92 3.21 17.49 -10.16
CA PRO A 92 2.64 18.08 -11.37
C PRO A 92 3.71 18.53 -12.37
N THR A 93 3.33 18.61 -13.64
CA THR A 93 4.14 19.23 -14.69
C THR A 93 3.85 20.75 -14.74
N ASP A 94 4.30 21.46 -13.70
CA ASP A 94 4.05 22.90 -13.51
C ASP A 94 5.23 23.79 -13.96
N GLY A 95 6.35 23.19 -14.34
CA GLY A 95 7.58 23.87 -14.73
C GLY A 95 8.47 24.31 -13.55
N PHE A 96 8.05 24.07 -12.30
CA PHE A 96 8.76 24.43 -11.07
C PHE A 96 9.14 23.20 -10.26
N ASP A 97 8.31 22.18 -10.26
CA ASP A 97 8.59 20.92 -9.58
C ASP A 97 9.83 20.23 -10.17
N ALA A 98 10.64 19.60 -9.32
CA ALA A 98 11.90 19.00 -9.76
C ALA A 98 11.71 17.70 -10.56
N PHE A 99 10.59 16.97 -10.37
CA PHE A 99 10.39 15.64 -10.97
C PHE A 99 9.54 15.67 -12.23
N GLN A 100 8.38 16.27 -12.19
CA GLN A 100 7.44 16.47 -13.30
C GLN A 100 7.18 15.21 -14.18
N PRO A 101 6.92 14.01 -13.61
CA PRO A 101 6.74 12.83 -14.42
C PRO A 101 5.38 12.87 -15.13
N PRO A 102 5.33 12.55 -16.45
CA PRO A 102 4.06 12.54 -17.21
C PRO A 102 3.01 11.58 -16.64
N ALA A 103 3.46 10.50 -15.97
CA ALA A 103 2.57 9.56 -15.28
C ALA A 103 1.84 10.21 -14.11
N SER A 104 2.54 11.00 -13.28
CA SER A 104 1.92 11.80 -12.21
C SER A 104 0.92 12.82 -12.78
N GLN A 105 1.29 13.54 -13.83
CA GLN A 105 0.40 14.51 -14.47
C GLN A 105 -0.90 13.84 -14.97
N HIS A 106 -0.80 12.68 -15.61
CA HIS A 106 -1.98 11.91 -16.05
C HIS A 106 -2.88 11.53 -14.89
N ARG A 107 -2.32 11.13 -13.74
CA ARG A 107 -3.11 10.82 -12.52
C ARG A 107 -3.75 12.06 -11.92
N ILE A 108 -3.08 13.21 -11.93
CA ILE A 108 -3.66 14.50 -11.50
C ILE A 108 -4.84 14.88 -12.38
N GLU A 109 -4.70 14.77 -13.71
CA GLU A 109 -5.80 15.02 -14.65
C GLU A 109 -6.98 14.09 -14.44
N ARG A 110 -6.72 12.83 -14.09
CA ARG A 110 -7.75 11.86 -13.69
C ARG A 110 -8.48 12.31 -12.43
N LEU A 111 -7.76 12.76 -11.40
CA LEU A 111 -8.34 13.27 -10.17
C LEU A 111 -9.15 14.55 -10.40
N GLU A 112 -8.75 15.42 -11.33
CA GLU A 112 -9.47 16.65 -11.66
C GLU A 112 -10.86 16.38 -12.24
N LEU A 113 -11.08 15.27 -12.92
CA LEU A 113 -12.42 14.87 -13.41
C LEU A 113 -13.38 14.54 -12.27
N THR A 114 -12.86 14.03 -11.15
CA THR A 114 -13.66 13.61 -9.99
C THR A 114 -13.66 14.64 -8.87
N HIS A 115 -12.61 15.47 -8.81
CA HIS A 115 -12.39 16.52 -7.80
C HIS A 115 -12.08 17.85 -8.50
N PRO A 116 -13.08 18.50 -9.13
CA PRO A 116 -12.85 19.74 -9.85
C PRO A 116 -12.18 20.80 -8.97
N GLY A 117 -11.11 21.41 -9.50
CA GLY A 117 -10.34 22.43 -8.80
C GLY A 117 -9.25 21.87 -7.87
N ILE A 118 -8.92 20.58 -7.94
CA ILE A 118 -7.72 20.04 -7.32
C ILE A 118 -6.49 20.77 -7.89
N GLY A 119 -5.55 21.17 -7.06
CA GLY A 119 -4.35 21.92 -7.50
C GLY A 119 -3.59 22.57 -6.35
N SER A 120 -4.15 22.58 -5.16
CA SER A 120 -3.41 23.00 -3.96
C SER A 120 -2.55 21.83 -3.44
N THR A 121 -1.38 22.16 -2.87
CA THR A 121 -0.47 21.16 -2.29
C THR A 121 -0.19 21.46 -0.81
N PRO A 122 -0.12 20.42 0.07
CA PRO A 122 -0.52 19.05 -0.22
C PRO A 122 -2.04 18.90 -0.32
N THR A 123 -2.51 17.98 -1.15
CA THR A 123 -3.90 17.53 -1.16
C THR A 123 -3.93 16.02 -1.12
N PHE A 124 -4.77 15.44 -0.26
CA PHE A 124 -4.91 14.01 -0.06
C PHE A 124 -6.30 13.54 -0.49
N ILE A 125 -6.34 12.36 -1.09
CA ILE A 125 -7.57 11.65 -1.45
C ILE A 125 -7.42 10.19 -1.02
N VAL A 126 -8.35 9.71 -0.22
CA VAL A 126 -8.39 8.32 0.25
C VAL A 126 -9.43 7.58 -0.57
N ASP A 127 -9.00 6.65 -1.41
CA ASP A 127 -9.82 5.77 -2.23
C ASP A 127 -10.96 6.51 -2.98
N GLY A 128 -10.61 7.63 -3.64
CA GLY A 128 -11.55 8.46 -4.39
C GLY A 128 -12.56 9.22 -3.53
N GLY A 129 -12.36 9.28 -2.23
CA GLY A 129 -13.20 10.01 -1.28
C GLY A 129 -13.02 11.52 -1.35
N GLN A 130 -13.38 12.23 -0.29
CA GLN A 130 -13.27 13.68 -0.24
C GLN A 130 -11.82 14.17 -0.26
N GLN A 131 -11.53 15.22 -1.05
CA GLN A 131 -10.22 15.87 -1.01
C GLN A 131 -9.98 16.55 0.35
N ARG A 132 -8.76 16.35 0.89
CA ARG A 132 -8.27 16.96 2.12
C ARG A 132 -7.09 17.85 1.77
N ILE A 133 -7.20 19.14 2.02
CA ILE A 133 -6.22 20.16 1.58
C ILE A 133 -5.42 20.65 2.77
N GLY A 134 -4.10 20.74 2.59
CA GLY A 134 -3.15 21.27 3.56
C GLY A 134 -2.66 20.23 4.58
N SER A 135 -1.50 20.48 5.19
CA SER A 135 -0.90 19.61 6.21
C SER A 135 -1.79 19.44 7.45
N ASP A 136 -2.53 20.47 7.84
CA ASP A 136 -3.47 20.43 8.97
C ASP A 136 -4.63 19.45 8.77
N SER A 137 -4.92 19.02 7.52
CA SER A 137 -5.98 18.06 7.22
C SER A 137 -5.59 16.59 7.50
N TRP A 138 -4.34 16.32 7.82
CA TRP A 138 -3.84 14.97 8.03
C TRP A 138 -4.62 14.13 9.05
N PRO A 139 -5.08 14.65 10.20
CA PRO A 139 -5.93 13.89 11.12
C PRO A 139 -7.26 13.44 10.50
N ASP A 140 -7.80 14.19 9.54
CA ASP A 140 -9.00 13.80 8.82
C ASP A 140 -8.71 12.74 7.75
N VAL A 141 -7.56 12.79 7.08
CA VAL A 141 -7.08 11.72 6.19
C VAL A 141 -7.00 10.38 6.93
N GLN A 142 -6.45 10.36 8.13
CA GLN A 142 -6.41 9.15 8.96
C GLN A 142 -7.81 8.60 9.30
N LYS A 143 -8.77 9.47 9.57
CA LYS A 143 -10.17 9.08 9.81
C LYS A 143 -10.80 8.52 8.52
N ASP A 144 -10.51 9.13 7.37
CA ASP A 144 -10.99 8.67 6.08
C ASP A 144 -10.44 7.27 5.77
N ILE A 145 -9.16 7.00 6.01
CA ILE A 145 -8.57 5.66 5.88
C ILE A 145 -9.37 4.63 6.71
N LEU A 146 -9.56 4.89 8.00
CA LEU A 146 -10.32 3.98 8.87
C LEU A 146 -11.78 3.80 8.42
N SER A 147 -12.41 4.86 7.91
CA SER A 147 -13.78 4.82 7.41
C SER A 147 -13.90 3.98 6.13
N GLU A 148 -12.97 4.15 5.18
CA GLU A 148 -13.00 3.42 3.90
C GLU A 148 -12.63 1.95 4.10
N GLU A 149 -11.73 1.60 5.02
CA GLU A 149 -11.44 0.20 5.39
C GLU A 149 -12.72 -0.56 5.79
N VAL A 150 -13.62 0.10 6.52
CA VAL A 150 -14.89 -0.52 6.96
C VAL A 150 -15.87 -0.67 5.79
N LYS A 151 -15.83 0.23 4.81
CA LYS A 151 -16.73 0.22 3.65
C LYS A 151 -16.30 -0.79 2.57
N ASN A 152 -15.01 -1.03 2.42
CA ASN A 152 -14.44 -1.91 1.40
C ASN A 152 -14.60 -3.40 1.76
N LEU A 153 -15.85 -3.86 1.78
CA LEU A 153 -16.20 -5.23 2.23
C LEU A 153 -16.02 -6.30 1.15
N ASN A 154 -16.03 -5.93 -0.12
CA ASN A 154 -15.98 -6.88 -1.23
C ASN A 154 -15.07 -6.40 -2.37
N PRO A 155 -13.77 -6.21 -2.10
CA PRO A 155 -12.83 -5.77 -3.12
C PRO A 155 -12.61 -6.85 -4.19
N SER A 156 -12.11 -6.43 -5.35
CA SER A 156 -11.63 -7.34 -6.39
C SER A 156 -10.41 -8.12 -5.90
N GLU A 157 -10.33 -9.38 -6.31
CA GLU A 157 -9.15 -10.20 -6.05
C GLU A 157 -8.15 -9.98 -7.18
N LEU A 158 -6.96 -9.59 -6.82
CA LEU A 158 -5.87 -9.23 -7.73
C LEU A 158 -4.64 -10.08 -7.42
N ALA A 159 -4.01 -10.61 -8.46
CA ALA A 159 -2.71 -11.24 -8.32
C ALA A 159 -1.82 -10.93 -9.52
N PHE A 160 -0.55 -10.62 -9.25
CA PHE A 160 0.47 -10.45 -10.27
C PHE A 160 1.80 -11.06 -9.83
N VAL A 161 2.63 -11.39 -10.80
CA VAL A 161 4.00 -11.82 -10.56
C VAL A 161 4.93 -10.70 -10.95
N ILE A 162 5.93 -10.41 -10.11
CA ILE A 162 7.03 -9.53 -10.45
C ILE A 162 8.34 -10.31 -10.52
N SER A 163 9.12 -10.06 -11.55
CA SER A 163 10.42 -10.69 -11.80
C SER A 163 11.45 -9.69 -12.28
N LYS A 164 12.70 -9.95 -11.96
CA LYS A 164 13.85 -9.25 -12.51
C LYS A 164 14.35 -9.99 -13.75
N ASN A 165 14.59 -9.24 -14.83
CA ASN A 165 15.07 -9.78 -16.10
C ASN A 165 16.63 -9.79 -16.14
N ASP A 166 17.20 -10.49 -17.11
CA ASP A 166 18.68 -10.60 -17.28
C ASP A 166 19.36 -9.24 -17.55
N ASN A 167 18.62 -8.25 -18.04
CA ASN A 167 19.10 -6.88 -18.30
C ASN A 167 18.83 -5.93 -17.12
N ASP A 168 18.60 -6.46 -15.93
CA ASP A 168 18.24 -5.76 -14.70
C ASP A 168 16.89 -5.02 -14.72
N SER A 169 16.15 -4.97 -15.83
CA SER A 169 14.78 -4.44 -15.83
C SER A 169 13.84 -5.34 -15.03
N PHE A 170 12.68 -4.81 -14.65
CA PHE A 170 11.65 -5.55 -13.94
C PHE A 170 10.41 -5.73 -14.81
N THR A 171 9.76 -6.87 -14.70
CA THR A 171 8.47 -7.14 -15.35
C THR A 171 7.44 -7.53 -14.32
N ALA A 172 6.30 -6.81 -14.30
CA ALA A 172 5.11 -7.18 -13.54
C ALA A 172 4.02 -7.65 -14.50
N SER A 173 3.46 -8.84 -14.26
CA SER A 173 2.45 -9.45 -15.13
C SER A 173 1.28 -10.01 -14.30
N ILE A 174 0.05 -9.78 -14.77
CA ILE A 174 -1.14 -10.31 -14.10
C ILE A 174 -1.10 -11.84 -14.10
N GLN A 175 -1.33 -12.41 -12.92
CA GLN A 175 -1.46 -13.85 -12.71
C GLN A 175 -2.93 -14.27 -12.64
N SER A 176 -3.75 -13.48 -11.94
CA SER A 176 -5.20 -13.69 -11.86
C SER A 176 -5.94 -12.40 -11.51
N PHE A 177 -7.19 -12.31 -11.97
CA PHE A 177 -8.10 -11.21 -11.68
C PHE A 177 -9.54 -11.72 -11.54
N ASN A 178 -10.21 -11.28 -10.44
CA ASN A 178 -11.62 -11.54 -10.21
C ASN A 178 -12.29 -10.28 -9.65
N SER A 179 -13.16 -9.66 -10.44
CA SER A 179 -13.84 -8.38 -10.11
C SER A 179 -14.85 -8.49 -8.98
N LYS A 180 -15.25 -9.69 -8.56
CA LYS A 180 -16.38 -9.88 -7.60
C LYS A 180 -17.68 -9.19 -8.04
N GLY A 181 -17.86 -8.96 -9.33
CA GLY A 181 -19.00 -8.23 -9.88
C GLY A 181 -18.87 -6.70 -9.86
N ASN A 182 -17.72 -6.18 -9.44
CA ASN A 182 -17.45 -4.75 -9.42
C ASN A 182 -16.98 -4.25 -10.80
N GLY A 183 -17.64 -3.26 -11.37
CA GLY A 183 -17.17 -2.51 -12.54
C GLY A 183 -16.94 -3.30 -13.84
N ASP A 184 -17.53 -4.49 -14.00
CA ASP A 184 -17.21 -5.46 -15.06
C ASP A 184 -17.23 -4.89 -16.50
N ASN A 185 -18.00 -3.84 -16.76
CA ASN A 185 -18.20 -3.34 -18.13
C ASN A 185 -17.55 -1.99 -18.42
N ILE A 186 -17.05 -1.28 -17.40
CA ILE A 186 -16.52 0.09 -17.53
C ILE A 186 -15.30 0.32 -16.65
N SER A 187 -14.50 -0.73 -16.48
CA SER A 187 -13.32 -0.69 -15.62
C SER A 187 -12.05 -1.03 -16.38
N GLN A 188 -10.94 -0.75 -15.73
CA GLN A 188 -9.58 -0.98 -16.22
C GLN A 188 -8.71 -1.58 -15.12
N LEU A 189 -7.64 -2.24 -15.55
CA LEU A 189 -6.52 -2.61 -14.70
C LEU A 189 -5.38 -1.63 -14.95
N THR A 190 -4.84 -1.08 -13.88
CA THR A 190 -3.77 -0.10 -13.94
C THR A 190 -2.56 -0.63 -13.18
N PHE A 191 -1.41 -0.73 -13.85
CA PHE A 191 -0.12 -0.82 -13.18
C PHE A 191 0.42 0.58 -12.93
N MET A 192 0.85 0.84 -11.69
CA MET A 192 1.43 2.12 -11.29
C MET A 192 2.77 1.89 -10.62
N LEU A 193 3.83 2.52 -11.15
CA LEU A 193 5.19 2.47 -10.60
C LEU A 193 5.46 3.73 -9.80
N ALA A 194 5.72 3.56 -8.50
CA ALA A 194 6.19 4.61 -7.61
C ALA A 194 7.65 4.36 -7.22
N LYS A 195 8.48 5.39 -7.30
CA LYS A 195 9.89 5.33 -6.90
C LYS A 195 10.06 5.85 -5.49
N HIS A 196 10.87 5.14 -4.70
CA HIS A 196 11.21 5.54 -3.34
C HIS A 196 12.52 6.33 -3.29
N SER A 197 12.68 7.13 -2.25
CA SER A 197 13.92 7.85 -1.95
C SER A 197 14.50 8.64 -3.13
N GLN A 198 13.64 9.36 -3.85
CA GLN A 198 14.04 10.13 -5.02
C GLN A 198 14.76 11.42 -4.60
N LEU A 199 16.03 11.55 -4.99
CA LEU A 199 16.83 12.74 -4.73
C LEU A 199 16.26 13.93 -5.49
N VAL A 200 16.00 15.04 -4.77
CA VAL A 200 15.67 16.33 -5.40
C VAL A 200 16.95 16.92 -5.99
N PRO A 201 17.01 17.16 -7.32
CA PRO A 201 18.21 17.72 -7.95
C PRO A 201 18.56 19.12 -7.43
N ASP A 202 19.84 19.44 -7.42
CA ASP A 202 20.32 20.80 -7.09
C ASP A 202 19.73 21.83 -8.07
N GLY A 203 19.41 23.01 -7.52
CA GLY A 203 18.92 24.17 -8.29
C GLY A 203 17.39 24.28 -8.35
N PHE A 204 16.66 23.31 -7.81
CA PHE A 204 15.22 23.42 -7.60
C PHE A 204 14.91 23.94 -6.19
N ASP A 205 13.79 24.64 -6.06
CA ASP A 205 13.29 25.06 -4.76
C ASP A 205 12.84 23.83 -3.94
N ASN A 206 13.40 23.71 -2.75
CA ASN A 206 13.17 22.54 -1.89
C ASN A 206 13.29 22.92 -0.41
N PRO A 207 12.19 23.34 0.24
CA PRO A 207 12.19 23.66 1.67
C PRO A 207 12.31 22.41 2.57
N GLY A 208 12.19 21.20 2.03
CA GLY A 208 12.18 19.97 2.79
C GLY A 208 13.49 19.18 2.77
N GLY A 209 13.39 17.88 3.06
CA GLY A 209 14.49 16.93 2.96
C GLY A 209 15.01 16.78 1.53
N SER A 210 16.22 16.22 1.38
CA SER A 210 16.84 16.02 0.07
C SER A 210 16.17 14.96 -0.81
N HIS A 211 15.27 14.15 -0.24
CA HIS A 211 14.60 13.08 -0.94
C HIS A 211 13.08 13.20 -0.81
N ARG A 212 12.37 12.68 -1.82
CA ARG A 212 10.92 12.45 -1.80
C ARG A 212 10.66 10.96 -2.00
N ASP A 213 9.54 10.51 -1.47
CA ASP A 213 9.20 9.10 -1.51
C ASP A 213 7.91 8.84 -2.28
N ARG A 214 7.72 7.60 -2.74
CA ARG A 214 6.49 7.13 -3.40
C ARG A 214 6.06 7.96 -4.62
N VAL A 215 7.01 8.61 -5.27
CA VAL A 215 6.77 9.47 -6.45
C VAL A 215 6.37 8.61 -7.64
N VAL A 216 5.19 8.84 -8.21
CA VAL A 216 4.69 8.08 -9.36
C VAL A 216 5.39 8.50 -10.64
N TYR A 217 6.16 7.56 -11.20
CA TYR A 217 6.93 7.74 -12.43
C TYR A 217 6.37 6.97 -13.62
N GLY A 218 5.62 5.91 -13.38
CA GLY A 218 5.08 5.07 -14.43
C GLY A 218 3.61 4.71 -14.19
N VAL A 219 2.82 4.73 -15.25
CA VAL A 219 1.42 4.28 -15.28
C VAL A 219 1.17 3.56 -16.59
N SER A 220 0.47 2.44 -16.54
CA SER A 220 -0.08 1.78 -17.73
C SER A 220 -1.47 1.27 -17.43
N GLU A 221 -2.44 1.57 -18.32
CA GLU A 221 -3.87 1.30 -18.16
C GLU A 221 -4.35 0.34 -19.24
N CYS A 222 -4.99 -0.76 -18.83
CA CYS A 222 -5.59 -1.74 -19.71
C CYS A 222 -7.10 -1.78 -19.51
N ASN A 223 -7.87 -1.35 -20.53
CA ASN A 223 -9.32 -1.31 -20.50
C ASN A 223 -9.91 -2.73 -20.65
N LEU A 224 -10.71 -3.14 -19.66
CA LEU A 224 -11.28 -4.49 -19.60
C LEU A 224 -12.40 -4.75 -20.63
N GLN A 225 -13.03 -3.70 -21.15
CA GLN A 225 -14.12 -3.85 -22.12
C GLN A 225 -13.62 -4.24 -23.52
N ASN A 226 -12.54 -3.60 -23.95
CA ASN A 226 -12.00 -3.81 -25.31
C ASN A 226 -10.64 -4.52 -25.31
N ASN A 227 -10.10 -4.85 -24.14
CA ASN A 227 -8.80 -5.48 -23.96
C ASN A 227 -7.68 -4.71 -24.69
N SER A 228 -7.60 -3.42 -24.47
CA SER A 228 -6.56 -2.57 -25.09
C SER A 228 -5.87 -1.70 -24.04
N ILE A 229 -4.59 -1.42 -24.26
CA ILE A 229 -3.84 -0.42 -23.51
C ILE A 229 -4.32 0.95 -23.97
N THR A 230 -4.88 1.72 -23.05
CA THR A 230 -5.44 3.06 -23.30
C THR A 230 -4.45 4.18 -22.97
N TYR A 231 -3.53 3.90 -22.07
CA TYR A 231 -2.46 4.81 -21.67
C TYR A 231 -1.23 4.02 -21.21
N SER A 232 -0.03 4.53 -21.52
CA SER A 232 1.22 4.04 -20.95
C SER A 232 2.27 5.14 -20.95
N SER A 233 2.87 5.42 -19.80
CA SER A 233 3.96 6.38 -19.64
C SER A 233 4.89 5.93 -18.52
N GLY A 234 6.19 6.19 -18.65
CA GLY A 234 7.19 5.79 -17.66
C GLY A 234 7.47 4.29 -17.56
N MET A 235 6.93 3.50 -18.50
CA MET A 235 7.23 2.08 -18.67
C MET A 235 8.10 1.88 -19.91
N LEU A 236 9.03 0.93 -19.88
CA LEU A 236 9.79 0.50 -21.07
C LEU A 236 8.89 -0.18 -22.09
N ASN A 237 7.99 -1.01 -21.61
CA ASN A 237 7.02 -1.74 -22.42
C ASN A 237 5.73 -1.97 -21.63
N SER A 238 4.62 -2.02 -22.36
CA SER A 238 3.32 -2.48 -21.85
C SER A 238 2.69 -3.34 -22.94
N ASN A 239 2.33 -4.56 -22.61
CA ASN A 239 1.79 -5.51 -23.57
C ASN A 239 0.60 -6.29 -22.98
N ILE A 240 -0.16 -6.90 -23.88
CA ILE A 240 -1.26 -7.80 -23.55
C ILE A 240 -1.01 -9.11 -24.28
N ASP A 241 -0.68 -10.12 -23.53
CA ASP A 241 -0.61 -11.49 -24.05
C ASP A 241 -2.02 -12.09 -24.05
N ASP A 242 -2.26 -13.08 -24.91
CA ASP A 242 -3.56 -13.79 -25.04
C ASP A 242 -4.78 -12.87 -25.30
N ASN A 243 -4.55 -11.64 -25.78
CA ASN A 243 -5.59 -10.64 -26.08
C ASN A 243 -6.55 -10.36 -24.91
N SER A 244 -6.09 -10.47 -23.68
CA SER A 244 -6.89 -10.24 -22.48
C SER A 244 -6.15 -9.46 -21.41
N CYS A 245 -6.69 -8.31 -21.02
CA CYS A 245 -6.18 -7.57 -19.86
C CYS A 245 -6.22 -8.40 -18.56
N LYS A 246 -7.18 -9.31 -18.44
CA LYS A 246 -7.40 -10.08 -17.20
C LYS A 246 -6.30 -11.10 -16.91
N ASN A 247 -5.62 -11.59 -17.96
CA ASN A 247 -4.65 -12.68 -17.83
C ASN A 247 -3.29 -12.36 -18.45
N GLY A 248 -3.23 -11.40 -19.39
CA GLY A 248 -2.05 -11.15 -20.20
C GLY A 248 -1.45 -9.75 -20.08
N PHE A 249 -2.06 -8.86 -19.30
CA PHE A 249 -1.52 -7.51 -19.15
C PHE A 249 -0.22 -7.55 -18.33
N ALA A 250 0.83 -7.01 -18.91
CA ALA A 250 2.15 -6.93 -18.30
C ALA A 250 2.82 -5.59 -18.61
N VAL A 251 3.68 -5.15 -17.69
CA VAL A 251 4.51 -3.96 -17.84
C VAL A 251 5.96 -4.30 -17.53
N THR A 252 6.87 -3.67 -18.27
CA THR A 252 8.31 -3.74 -18.02
C THR A 252 8.83 -2.33 -17.75
N PHE A 253 9.68 -2.15 -16.76
CA PHE A 253 10.24 -0.85 -16.40
C PHE A 253 11.75 -0.93 -16.13
N GLU A 254 12.39 0.23 -16.20
CA GLU A 254 13.83 0.39 -15.98
C GLU A 254 14.28 -0.13 -14.61
N PRO A 255 15.56 -0.50 -14.48
CA PRO A 255 16.14 -0.76 -13.16
C PRO A 255 15.91 0.41 -12.20
N VAL A 256 15.41 0.11 -11.01
CA VAL A 256 15.17 1.08 -9.93
C VAL A 256 15.64 0.47 -8.63
N ASP A 257 16.40 1.22 -7.84
CA ASP A 257 16.94 0.72 -6.58
C ASP A 257 15.86 0.44 -5.53
N GLN A 258 14.87 1.32 -5.46
CA GLN A 258 13.76 1.19 -4.53
C GLN A 258 12.45 1.65 -5.20
N PHE A 259 11.43 0.81 -5.17
CA PHE A 259 10.16 1.10 -5.84
C PHE A 259 8.98 0.35 -5.22
N SER A 260 7.78 0.85 -5.49
CA SER A 260 6.53 0.08 -5.39
C SER A 260 5.92 -0.08 -6.76
N ILE A 261 5.37 -1.27 -7.05
CA ILE A 261 4.48 -1.51 -8.18
C ILE A 261 3.11 -1.90 -7.64
N LEU A 262 2.10 -1.13 -8.04
CA LEU A 262 0.72 -1.34 -7.66
C LEU A 262 -0.05 -1.92 -8.83
N LEU A 263 -0.94 -2.86 -8.56
CA LEU A 263 -2.01 -3.26 -9.48
C LEU A 263 -3.34 -2.77 -8.91
N ILE A 264 -4.05 -1.97 -9.70
CA ILE A 264 -5.29 -1.29 -9.32
C ILE A 264 -6.40 -1.72 -10.27
N HIS A 265 -7.56 -2.09 -9.74
CA HIS A 265 -8.81 -2.21 -10.50
C HIS A 265 -9.65 -0.98 -10.23
N GLU A 266 -9.97 -0.19 -11.27
CA GLU A 266 -10.63 1.10 -11.15
C GLU A 266 -11.53 1.41 -12.37
N LYS A 267 -12.34 2.49 -12.30
CA LYS A 267 -13.11 2.98 -13.46
C LYS A 267 -12.17 3.42 -14.58
N VAL A 268 -12.61 3.27 -15.85
CA VAL A 268 -11.88 3.83 -16.98
C VAL A 268 -11.93 5.36 -16.95
N TYR A 269 -10.86 6.00 -17.44
CA TYR A 269 -10.69 7.45 -17.46
C TYR A 269 -11.90 8.18 -18.08
N GLN A 270 -12.43 7.67 -19.20
CA GLN A 270 -13.53 8.28 -19.94
C GLN A 270 -14.89 8.23 -19.22
N ASN A 271 -15.01 7.43 -18.18
CA ASN A 271 -16.25 7.25 -17.40
C ASN A 271 -16.20 7.91 -16.03
N LEU A 272 -15.17 8.73 -15.77
CA LEU A 272 -15.05 9.48 -14.54
C LEU A 272 -15.94 10.73 -14.58
N SER A 273 -16.52 11.09 -13.47
CA SER A 273 -17.26 12.33 -13.27
C SER A 273 -17.23 12.73 -11.80
N SER A 274 -17.45 13.99 -11.51
CA SER A 274 -17.57 14.53 -10.16
C SER A 274 -18.88 14.15 -9.45
N GLU A 275 -19.83 13.55 -10.17
CA GLU A 275 -21.13 13.14 -9.62
C GLU A 275 -21.10 11.75 -8.97
N GLU A 276 -20.06 10.96 -9.25
CA GLU A 276 -19.93 9.59 -8.75
C GLU A 276 -18.59 9.37 -8.06
N PRO A 277 -18.55 8.64 -6.94
CA PRO A 277 -17.30 8.26 -6.29
C PRO A 277 -16.36 7.55 -7.28
N SER A 278 -15.08 7.88 -7.22
CA SER A 278 -14.02 7.26 -8.04
C SER A 278 -13.19 6.26 -7.26
N SER A 279 -13.79 5.63 -6.25
CA SER A 279 -13.14 4.59 -5.45
C SER A 279 -12.56 3.50 -6.33
N SER A 280 -11.42 2.97 -5.93
CA SER A 280 -10.89 1.76 -6.52
C SER A 280 -11.80 0.56 -6.20
N TYR A 281 -11.83 -0.42 -7.08
CA TYR A 281 -12.50 -1.70 -6.83
C TYR A 281 -11.57 -2.71 -6.16
N GLY A 282 -10.29 -2.41 -6.11
CA GLY A 282 -9.27 -3.21 -5.46
C GLY A 282 -7.87 -2.71 -5.77
N VAL A 283 -6.97 -2.82 -4.80
CA VAL A 283 -5.56 -2.42 -4.90
C VAL A 283 -4.69 -3.46 -4.22
N VAL A 284 -3.57 -3.77 -4.85
CA VAL A 284 -2.50 -4.56 -4.25
C VAL A 284 -1.15 -3.97 -4.61
N GLU A 285 -0.20 -3.98 -3.67
CA GLU A 285 1.12 -3.39 -3.80
C GLU A 285 2.21 -4.43 -3.56
N PHE A 286 3.25 -4.38 -4.38
CA PHE A 286 4.56 -4.91 -4.08
C PHE A 286 5.52 -3.74 -3.83
N ALA A 287 6.23 -3.75 -2.71
CA ALA A 287 7.23 -2.74 -2.38
C ALA A 287 8.61 -3.38 -2.23
N PHE A 288 9.59 -2.86 -2.97
CA PHE A 288 11.01 -3.18 -2.86
C PHE A 288 11.73 -1.94 -2.36
N ARG A 289 12.00 -1.88 -1.06
CA ARG A 289 12.54 -0.71 -0.39
C ARG A 289 13.31 -1.07 0.87
N ASN A 290 14.22 -0.20 1.30
CA ASN A 290 14.89 -0.39 2.57
C ASN A 290 13.87 -0.38 3.71
N LEU A 291 13.92 -1.40 4.54
CA LEU A 291 13.14 -1.45 5.76
C LEU A 291 13.93 -0.75 6.86
N GLU A 292 13.40 0.34 7.38
CA GLU A 292 13.94 0.88 8.63
C GLU A 292 13.83 -0.20 9.70
N ASN A 293 14.98 -0.53 10.32
CA ASN A 293 15.09 -1.56 11.33
C ASN A 293 14.32 -1.12 12.60
N ASN A 294 13.01 -1.25 12.59
CA ASN A 294 12.14 -1.02 13.73
C ASN A 294 12.33 -2.16 14.75
N GLN A 295 13.52 -2.20 15.38
CA GLN A 295 13.85 -3.15 16.46
C GLN A 295 12.90 -3.05 17.67
N SER A 296 11.98 -2.07 17.68
CA SER A 296 11.11 -1.80 18.82
C SER A 296 10.14 -2.96 19.12
N TRP A 297 9.62 -3.62 18.08
CA TRP A 297 8.67 -4.74 18.25
C TRP A 297 9.31 -6.00 18.80
N ASN A 298 10.53 -6.33 18.39
CA ASN A 298 11.26 -7.47 18.95
C ASN A 298 11.56 -7.25 20.43
N ASN A 299 11.89 -6.03 20.84
CA ASN A 299 12.12 -5.67 22.24
C ASN A 299 10.82 -5.76 23.06
N LEU A 300 9.69 -5.33 22.52
CA LEU A 300 8.37 -5.40 23.16
C LEU A 300 7.92 -6.85 23.36
N LEU A 301 8.11 -7.70 22.37
CA LEU A 301 7.84 -9.15 22.44
C LEU A 301 8.72 -9.84 23.48
N ILE A 302 10.01 -9.52 23.54
CA ILE A 302 10.95 -10.05 24.54
C ILE A 302 10.52 -9.61 25.95
N ILE A 303 10.11 -8.35 26.13
CA ILE A 303 9.61 -7.82 27.41
C ILE A 303 8.32 -8.54 27.83
N LEU A 304 7.35 -8.73 26.93
CA LEU A 304 6.10 -9.44 27.20
C LEU A 304 6.34 -10.91 27.56
N ILE A 305 7.23 -11.59 26.86
CA ILE A 305 7.64 -12.98 27.19
C ILE A 305 8.34 -13.02 28.55
N GLY A 306 9.19 -12.04 28.84
CA GLY A 306 9.87 -11.91 30.15
C GLY A 306 8.89 -11.74 31.30
N PHE A 307 7.90 -10.86 31.17
CA PHE A 307 6.88 -10.65 32.20
C PHE A 307 5.99 -11.89 32.42
N THR A 308 5.61 -12.59 31.36
CA THR A 308 4.84 -13.83 31.46
C THR A 308 5.64 -14.93 32.17
N PHE A 309 6.94 -15.03 31.89
CA PHE A 309 7.82 -16.00 32.54
C PHE A 309 8.04 -15.71 34.03
N ILE A 310 8.24 -14.43 34.37
CA ILE A 310 8.36 -13.97 35.78
C ILE A 310 7.07 -14.25 36.55
N GLY A 311 5.90 -13.99 35.97
CA GLY A 311 4.61 -14.30 36.58
C GLY A 311 4.40 -15.79 36.81
N PHE A 312 4.89 -16.65 35.92
CA PHE A 312 4.86 -18.09 36.04
C PHE A 312 5.78 -18.59 37.15
N LEU A 313 7.00 -18.06 37.25
CA LEU A 313 7.96 -18.39 38.31
C LEU A 313 7.44 -17.95 39.66
N TRP A 314 6.86 -16.75 39.78
CA TRP A 314 6.25 -16.28 41.05
C TRP A 314 5.15 -17.23 41.53
N LYS A 315 4.24 -17.59 40.66
CA LYS A 315 3.14 -18.49 40.98
C LYS A 315 3.62 -19.91 41.34
N TYR A 316 4.69 -20.38 40.71
CA TYR A 316 5.33 -21.65 41.04
C TYR A 316 5.95 -21.65 42.46
N TYR A 317 6.66 -20.55 42.78
CA TYR A 317 7.26 -20.38 44.12
C TYR A 317 6.22 -20.22 45.25
N GLU A 318 5.14 -19.50 44.99
CA GLU A 318 4.04 -19.34 45.95
C GLU A 318 3.34 -20.67 46.26
N ASN A 319 3.15 -21.52 45.25
CA ASN A 319 2.56 -22.85 45.43
C ASN A 319 3.50 -23.85 46.11
N LYS A 320 4.80 -23.65 46.10
CA LYS A 320 5.78 -24.54 46.75
C LYS A 320 5.96 -24.21 48.24
N ASN A 321 5.59 -23.01 48.66
CA ASN A 321 5.72 -22.54 50.04
C ASN A 321 4.40 -22.58 50.85
N LYS A 322 3.33 -23.10 50.27
CA LYS A 322 2.09 -23.53 50.90
C LYS A 322 2.07 -25.05 51.05
#